data_8fa8efeda30d3a8638126dbf11d302a4
#
_entry.id   8fa8efeda30d3a8638126dbf11d302a4
#
_cell.length_a   1.000
_cell.length_b   1.000
_cell.length_c   1.000
_cell.angle_alpha   90.00
_cell.angle_beta   90.00
_cell.angle_gamma   90.00
#
_symmetry.space_group_name_H-M   'P 1'
#
loop_
_entity.id
_entity.type
_entity.pdbx_description
1 polymer ?
#
loop_
_entity_poly.entity_id
_entity_poly.type
_entity_poly.pdbx_seq_one_letter_code
_entity_poly.pdbx_strand_id
1 'polypeptide(L)'
;MILKRNIVLPEYQRTFVWNKDDYTNLIDSFKEKQFIPPVTIGAYKTAHGQDNLIIDGQQRLTSVLLAYIERFPQKEAGAGNIESLVNENDDDLDDDEQENMIEWTFKELLAKGNSKEEIMAKCPQEKYEILEHLDDDFFNKNFLGFAYIVPSTTTEEEQQKFFSTLFRNINIRGKSLYVLESRASLYFLNHQLKEWFDPGFCKEISSSVVDKSRKSSMDFVRYAALLSQYKKKGSERGIGYGYASKMESYYETYIYSVVGDKDSQIFGRFTNIFPNKDYKPYLNNIDTLITELGYKRRFQSIIDLDIYFFGLIYFIAFEKRTLDTSRKEALEEELKSAIRDIKGNNSLHTKSPACLKYLRERISKSIEIYQKYLSRP
;
A
#
# COMPACT_ATOMS: atom_id res chain seq x y z
N MET A 1 1.01 15.02 -25.14
CA MET A 1 1.56 13.66 -24.93
C MET A 1 0.89 12.99 -23.73
N ILE A 2 0.84 13.60 -22.55
CA ILE A 2 0.26 12.99 -21.33
C ILE A 2 -1.22 12.72 -21.51
N LEU A 3 -2.02 13.70 -21.93
CA LEU A 3 -3.45 13.55 -22.16
C LEU A 3 -3.79 12.53 -23.26
N LYS A 4 -2.86 12.26 -24.17
CA LYS A 4 -3.02 11.23 -25.22
C LYS A 4 -2.65 9.82 -24.73
N ARG A 5 -2.39 9.64 -23.44
CA ARG A 5 -2.00 8.37 -22.82
C ARG A 5 -0.73 7.73 -23.38
N ASN A 6 0.18 8.53 -23.96
CA ASN A 6 1.48 8.05 -24.40
C ASN A 6 2.45 7.81 -23.23
N ILE A 7 2.07 8.25 -22.04
CA ILE A 7 2.81 8.07 -20.79
C ILE A 7 1.84 7.45 -19.79
N VAL A 8 2.23 6.32 -19.22
CA VAL A 8 1.41 5.51 -18.31
C VAL A 8 2.00 5.56 -16.91
N LEU A 9 1.13 5.61 -15.93
CA LEU A 9 1.49 5.46 -14.52
C LEU A 9 1.47 3.98 -14.16
N PRO A 10 2.57 3.40 -13.65
CA PRO A 10 2.54 2.07 -13.08
C PRO A 10 1.50 1.97 -11.96
N GLU A 11 0.92 0.79 -11.78
CA GLU A 11 -0.11 0.56 -10.77
C GLU A 11 0.37 0.76 -9.32
N TYR A 12 1.68 0.70 -9.08
CA TYR A 12 2.32 0.91 -7.78
C TYR A 12 2.69 2.36 -7.51
N GLN A 13 2.36 3.31 -8.39
CA GLN A 13 2.65 4.72 -8.12
C GLN A 13 1.59 5.35 -7.24
N ARG A 14 2.09 6.25 -6.39
CA ARG A 14 1.31 6.94 -5.38
C ARG A 14 0.34 7.99 -5.94
N THR A 15 -0.58 8.41 -5.09
CA THR A 15 -1.43 9.58 -5.29
C THR A 15 -0.61 10.86 -5.48
N PHE A 16 -1.24 11.94 -5.87
CA PHE A 16 -0.61 13.26 -5.89
C PHE A 16 -0.50 13.78 -4.46
N VAL A 17 0.73 13.90 -3.97
CA VAL A 17 1.01 14.25 -2.56
C VAL A 17 1.57 15.66 -2.38
N TRP A 18 1.91 16.34 -3.47
CA TRP A 18 2.39 17.72 -3.38
C TRP A 18 1.28 18.66 -2.96
N ASN A 19 1.61 19.54 -2.01
CA ASN A 19 0.75 20.63 -1.63
C ASN A 19 0.94 21.84 -2.58
N LYS A 20 0.22 22.92 -2.30
CA LYS A 20 0.29 24.13 -3.13
C LYS A 20 1.65 24.81 -3.11
N ASP A 21 2.36 24.73 -1.99
CA ASP A 21 3.71 25.32 -1.85
C ASP A 21 4.73 24.54 -2.68
N ASP A 22 4.68 23.21 -2.69
CA ASP A 22 5.50 22.37 -3.58
C ASP A 22 5.25 22.69 -5.05
N TYR A 23 3.97 22.88 -5.43
CA TYR A 23 3.57 23.32 -6.76
C TYR A 23 4.16 24.70 -7.09
N THR A 24 3.98 25.67 -6.21
CA THR A 24 4.47 27.05 -6.39
C THR A 24 5.98 27.07 -6.54
N ASN A 25 6.71 26.36 -5.67
CA ASN A 25 8.16 26.25 -5.73
C ASN A 25 8.65 25.67 -7.08
N LEU A 26 7.92 24.70 -7.65
CA LEU A 26 8.26 24.18 -8.98
C LEU A 26 8.06 25.23 -10.07
N ILE A 27 6.93 25.96 -10.06
CA ILE A 27 6.63 27.00 -11.06
C ILE A 27 7.64 28.14 -10.95
N ASP A 28 8.00 28.56 -9.76
CA ASP A 28 9.01 29.58 -9.53
C ASP A 28 10.40 29.10 -10.00
N SER A 29 10.75 27.83 -9.79
CA SER A 29 11.99 27.27 -10.34
C SER A 29 12.03 27.35 -11.87
N PHE A 30 10.90 27.20 -12.56
CA PHE A 30 10.82 27.43 -14.01
C PHE A 30 10.99 28.92 -14.36
N LYS A 31 10.30 29.82 -13.64
CA LYS A 31 10.39 31.28 -13.85
C LYS A 31 11.83 31.78 -13.66
N GLU A 32 12.51 31.28 -12.64
CA GLU A 32 13.88 31.65 -12.28
C GLU A 32 14.97 30.88 -13.05
N LYS A 33 14.60 30.00 -13.98
CA LYS A 33 15.53 29.19 -14.77
C LYS A 33 16.46 28.30 -13.91
N GLN A 34 15.97 27.83 -12.78
CA GLN A 34 16.70 26.92 -11.92
C GLN A 34 16.74 25.51 -12.52
N PHE A 35 17.68 24.69 -12.03
CA PHE A 35 17.76 23.28 -12.41
C PHE A 35 16.58 22.49 -11.84
N ILE A 36 15.82 21.85 -12.72
CA ILE A 36 14.74 20.94 -12.37
C ILE A 36 15.17 19.52 -12.76
N PRO A 37 15.19 18.55 -11.82
CA PRO A 37 15.52 17.18 -12.14
C PRO A 37 14.63 16.62 -13.26
N PRO A 38 15.16 15.84 -14.22
CA PRO A 38 14.37 15.28 -15.30
C PRO A 38 13.35 14.27 -14.80
N VAL A 39 12.25 14.13 -15.54
CA VAL A 39 11.31 13.02 -15.36
C VAL A 39 11.93 11.75 -15.94
N THR A 40 11.95 10.67 -15.18
CA THR A 40 12.49 9.38 -15.64
C THR A 40 11.36 8.51 -16.18
N ILE A 41 11.49 8.08 -17.42
CA ILE A 41 10.52 7.26 -18.14
C ILE A 41 11.17 5.93 -18.53
N GLY A 42 10.48 4.83 -18.28
CA GLY A 42 10.87 3.49 -18.69
C GLY A 42 10.12 3.03 -19.93
N ALA A 43 10.83 2.47 -20.90
CA ALA A 43 10.25 1.81 -22.07
C ALA A 43 9.80 0.39 -21.68
N TYR A 44 8.50 0.18 -21.50
CA TYR A 44 7.93 -1.12 -21.16
C TYR A 44 7.33 -1.76 -22.42
N LYS A 45 7.88 -2.88 -22.84
CA LYS A 45 7.41 -3.62 -24.01
C LYS A 45 6.32 -4.61 -23.60
N THR A 46 5.19 -4.53 -24.27
CA THR A 46 4.05 -5.45 -24.10
C THR A 46 3.82 -6.22 -25.38
N ALA A 47 2.97 -7.24 -25.33
CA ALA A 47 2.53 -7.96 -26.54
C ALA A 47 1.81 -7.06 -27.55
N HIS A 48 1.29 -5.91 -27.14
CA HIS A 48 0.52 -4.98 -27.96
C HIS A 48 1.29 -3.72 -28.37
N GLY A 49 2.56 -3.61 -27.98
CA GLY A 49 3.39 -2.45 -28.29
C GLY A 49 4.34 -2.06 -27.18
N GLN A 50 4.63 -0.77 -27.07
CA GLN A 50 5.50 -0.22 -26.04
C GLN A 50 4.77 0.87 -25.26
N ASP A 51 4.77 0.73 -23.95
CA ASP A 51 4.29 1.74 -23.00
C ASP A 51 5.46 2.54 -22.44
N ASN A 52 5.22 3.80 -22.15
CA ASN A 52 6.17 4.68 -21.48
C ASN A 52 5.74 4.86 -20.03
N LEU A 53 6.41 4.16 -19.13
CA LEU A 53 6.11 4.18 -17.70
C LEU A 53 6.86 5.33 -17.01
N ILE A 54 6.17 6.18 -16.24
CA ILE A 54 6.84 7.14 -15.37
C ILE A 54 7.48 6.36 -14.22
N ILE A 55 8.78 6.48 -14.05
CA ILE A 55 9.51 5.85 -12.95
C ILE A 55 9.80 6.87 -11.83
N ASP A 56 10.13 8.10 -12.18
CA ASP A 56 10.29 9.22 -11.25
C ASP A 56 9.81 10.53 -11.88
N GLY A 57 9.44 11.50 -11.04
CA GLY A 57 8.99 12.82 -11.45
C GLY A 57 7.50 12.92 -11.73
N GLN A 58 6.69 11.95 -11.27
CA GLN A 58 5.24 12.00 -11.38
C GLN A 58 4.67 13.30 -10.82
N GLN A 59 5.09 13.71 -9.62
CA GLN A 59 4.60 14.91 -8.97
C GLN A 59 4.90 16.16 -9.81
N ARG A 60 6.13 16.27 -10.32
CA ARG A 60 6.56 17.38 -11.21
C ARG A 60 5.72 17.44 -12.49
N LEU A 61 5.56 16.29 -13.14
CA LEU A 61 4.79 16.20 -14.39
C LEU A 61 3.31 16.52 -14.16
N THR A 62 2.74 16.03 -13.07
CA THR A 62 1.36 16.33 -12.66
C THR A 62 1.19 17.83 -12.38
N SER A 63 2.12 18.45 -11.65
CA SER A 63 2.08 19.88 -11.34
C SER A 63 2.14 20.76 -12.61
N VAL A 64 2.99 20.42 -13.57
CA VAL A 64 3.03 21.12 -14.87
C VAL A 64 1.70 20.98 -15.61
N LEU A 65 1.07 19.80 -15.56
CA LEU A 65 -0.24 19.61 -16.17
C LEU A 65 -1.35 20.39 -15.44
N LEU A 66 -1.33 20.40 -14.10
CA LEU A 66 -2.27 21.20 -13.29
C LEU A 66 -2.11 22.70 -13.59
N ALA A 67 -0.87 23.18 -13.75
CA ALA A 67 -0.59 24.57 -14.20
C ALA A 67 -1.21 24.83 -15.57
N TYR A 68 -1.03 23.92 -16.53
CA TYR A 68 -1.58 24.05 -17.88
C TYR A 68 -3.10 24.12 -17.92
N ILE A 69 -3.80 23.35 -17.08
CA ILE A 69 -5.26 23.37 -16.98
C ILE A 69 -5.79 24.39 -15.96
N GLU A 70 -4.90 25.12 -15.28
CA GLU A 70 -5.25 26.16 -14.30
C GLU A 70 -6.10 25.63 -13.13
N ARG A 71 -5.88 24.40 -12.70
CA ARG A 71 -6.66 23.74 -11.64
C ARG A 71 -5.74 23.03 -10.67
N PHE A 72 -5.97 23.24 -9.37
CA PHE A 72 -5.28 22.52 -8.31
C PHE A 72 -6.31 21.77 -7.45
N PRO A 73 -6.14 20.46 -7.20
CA PRO A 73 -7.10 19.71 -6.38
C PRO A 73 -7.14 20.27 -4.96
N GLN A 74 -8.35 20.50 -4.44
CA GLN A 74 -8.55 20.90 -3.06
C GLN A 74 -8.66 19.70 -2.14
N LYS A 75 -8.19 19.83 -0.92
CA LYS A 75 -8.45 18.89 0.15
C LYS A 75 -9.95 18.94 0.45
N GLU A 76 -10.65 17.81 0.31
CA GLU A 76 -12.06 17.75 0.73
C GLU A 76 -12.15 17.99 2.24
N ALA A 77 -12.88 19.00 2.65
CA ALA A 77 -13.13 19.27 4.06
C ALA A 77 -13.91 18.07 4.65
N GLY A 78 -13.22 17.22 5.39
CA GLY A 78 -13.78 16.00 5.99
C GLY A 78 -13.33 14.68 5.38
N ALA A 79 -12.64 14.66 4.26
CA ALA A 79 -11.97 13.48 3.74
C ALA A 79 -10.58 13.29 4.40
N GLY A 80 -10.58 13.03 5.68
CA GLY A 80 -9.39 12.59 6.40
C GLY A 80 -9.08 11.13 6.12
N ASN A 81 -8.81 10.78 4.88
CA ASN A 81 -8.54 9.40 4.48
C ASN A 81 -7.31 9.32 3.60
N ILE A 82 -6.19 9.79 4.09
CA ILE A 82 -4.93 9.27 3.60
C ILE A 82 -4.63 8.05 4.46
N GLU A 83 -4.54 6.92 3.81
CA GLU A 83 -3.91 5.73 4.34
C GLU A 83 -2.41 6.02 4.53
N SER A 84 -2.10 6.93 5.45
CA SER A 84 -0.77 6.97 6.00
C SER A 84 -0.66 5.73 6.87
N LEU A 85 -0.17 4.68 6.29
CA LEU A 85 0.35 3.53 7.00
C LEU A 85 1.59 3.99 7.74
N VAL A 86 1.34 4.67 8.85
CA VAL A 86 2.37 5.00 9.81
C VAL A 86 2.88 3.66 10.32
N ASN A 87 4.09 3.32 9.94
CA ASN A 87 4.88 2.41 10.75
C ASN A 87 4.91 3.02 12.14
N GLU A 88 4.35 2.30 13.11
CA GLU A 88 4.32 2.69 14.52
C GLU A 88 5.73 2.89 15.14
N ASN A 89 6.78 2.90 14.32
CA ASN A 89 8.18 3.10 14.68
C ASN A 89 8.88 4.23 13.90
N ASP A 90 8.16 5.00 13.07
CA ASP A 90 8.71 6.18 12.39
C ASP A 90 8.34 7.44 13.20
N ASP A 91 9.12 7.70 14.26
CA ASP A 91 9.11 8.98 14.99
C ASP A 91 9.73 10.14 14.16
N ASP A 92 10.13 9.87 12.89
CA ASP A 92 10.90 10.79 12.06
C ASP A 92 10.08 11.53 10.98
N LEU A 93 8.74 11.36 10.94
CA LEU A 93 7.90 12.15 10.05
C LEU A 93 7.27 13.30 10.82
N ASP A 94 7.58 14.54 10.43
CA ASP A 94 6.93 15.74 10.95
C ASP A 94 5.40 15.60 10.78
N ASP A 95 4.66 15.67 11.87
CA ASP A 95 3.18 15.60 11.89
C ASP A 95 2.54 16.62 10.93
N ASP A 96 3.18 17.74 10.67
CA ASP A 96 2.73 18.80 9.77
C ASP A 96 2.75 18.39 8.29
N GLU A 97 3.63 17.45 7.87
CA GLU A 97 3.65 16.96 6.48
C GLU A 97 2.48 16.02 6.16
N GLN A 98 1.97 15.30 7.16
CA GLN A 98 0.87 14.35 6.98
C GLN A 98 -0.51 15.03 6.91
N GLU A 99 -0.69 16.17 7.58
CA GLU A 99 -1.96 16.91 7.55
C GLU A 99 -2.26 17.57 6.19
N ASN A 100 -1.24 17.73 5.34
CA ASN A 100 -1.33 18.49 4.09
C ASN A 100 -1.54 17.62 2.83
N MET A 101 -1.74 16.31 2.95
CA MET A 101 -1.89 15.44 1.80
C MET A 101 -3.28 15.51 1.16
N ILE A 102 -3.29 15.45 -0.16
CA ILE A 102 -4.49 15.49 -1.01
C ILE A 102 -4.74 14.09 -1.57
N GLU A 103 -5.90 13.50 -1.26
CA GLU A 103 -6.35 12.24 -1.89
C GLU A 103 -6.82 12.49 -3.32
N TRP A 104 -5.89 12.54 -4.24
CA TRP A 104 -6.18 12.78 -5.63
C TRP A 104 -5.23 11.98 -6.52
N THR A 105 -5.75 11.42 -7.59
CA THR A 105 -4.97 10.64 -8.53
C THR A 105 -4.97 11.27 -9.92
N PHE A 106 -3.87 11.14 -10.61
CA PHE A 106 -3.77 11.55 -12.01
C PHE A 106 -4.82 10.86 -12.91
N LYS A 107 -5.26 9.64 -12.55
CA LYS A 107 -6.32 8.91 -13.26
C LYS A 107 -7.66 9.66 -13.22
N GLU A 108 -7.96 10.37 -12.13
CA GLU A 108 -9.19 11.18 -12.02
C GLU A 108 -9.23 12.31 -13.04
N LEU A 109 -8.07 12.91 -13.32
CA LEU A 109 -7.95 13.93 -14.35
C LEU A 109 -8.14 13.33 -15.74
N LEU A 110 -7.47 12.23 -16.04
CA LEU A 110 -7.57 11.55 -17.33
C LEU A 110 -8.96 10.99 -17.62
N ALA A 111 -9.72 10.66 -16.59
CA ALA A 111 -11.12 10.22 -16.74
C ALA A 111 -12.04 11.34 -17.21
N LYS A 112 -11.65 12.62 -17.08
CA LYS A 112 -12.47 13.78 -17.46
C LYS A 112 -12.38 14.12 -18.95
N GLY A 113 -11.29 13.78 -19.62
CA GLY A 113 -11.14 14.06 -21.05
C GLY A 113 -9.71 13.91 -21.55
N ASN A 114 -9.54 14.15 -22.86
CA ASN A 114 -8.26 14.07 -23.57
C ASN A 114 -7.73 15.45 -24.05
N SER A 115 -8.48 16.52 -23.80
CA SER A 115 -8.07 17.90 -24.08
C SER A 115 -8.23 18.80 -22.84
N LYS A 116 -7.57 19.99 -22.86
CA LYS A 116 -7.68 21.00 -21.81
C LYS A 116 -9.15 21.41 -21.61
N GLU A 117 -9.85 21.67 -22.69
CA GLU A 117 -11.23 22.15 -22.70
C GLU A 117 -12.19 21.12 -22.11
N GLU A 118 -12.04 19.86 -22.48
CA GLU A 118 -12.87 18.76 -21.95
C GLU A 118 -12.65 18.58 -20.44
N ILE A 119 -11.40 18.64 -20.00
CA ILE A 119 -11.04 18.47 -18.59
C ILE A 119 -11.57 19.65 -17.78
N MET A 120 -11.33 20.88 -18.23
CA MET A 120 -11.79 22.08 -17.54
C MET A 120 -13.31 22.13 -17.42
N ALA A 121 -14.04 21.75 -18.47
CA ALA A 121 -15.51 21.69 -18.47
C ALA A 121 -16.09 20.69 -17.45
N LYS A 122 -15.35 19.64 -17.12
CA LYS A 122 -15.76 18.57 -16.19
C LYS A 122 -15.13 18.68 -14.79
N CYS A 123 -14.26 19.66 -14.55
CA CYS A 123 -13.69 19.91 -13.24
C CYS A 123 -14.64 20.76 -12.40
N PRO A 124 -15.32 20.23 -11.37
CA PRO A 124 -16.19 21.03 -10.51
C PRO A 124 -15.35 22.05 -9.71
N GLN A 125 -15.80 23.29 -9.66
CA GLN A 125 -15.09 24.39 -8.95
C GLN A 125 -14.94 24.12 -7.45
N GLU A 126 -15.83 23.34 -6.88
CA GLU A 126 -15.84 22.98 -5.46
C GLU A 126 -14.67 22.03 -5.08
N LYS A 127 -14.15 21.28 -6.06
CA LYS A 127 -13.04 20.31 -5.85
C LYS A 127 -11.69 20.80 -6.33
N TYR A 128 -11.64 21.94 -6.99
CA TYR A 128 -10.41 22.47 -7.58
C TYR A 128 -10.31 23.99 -7.34
N GLU A 129 -9.17 24.39 -6.82
CA GLU A 129 -8.77 25.79 -6.76
C GLU A 129 -8.32 26.26 -8.16
N ILE A 130 -8.66 27.49 -8.52
CA ILE A 130 -8.19 28.11 -9.77
C ILE A 130 -6.78 28.62 -9.53
N LEU A 131 -5.85 28.16 -10.37
CA LEU A 131 -4.47 28.62 -10.36
C LEU A 131 -4.30 29.87 -11.21
N GLU A 132 -3.19 30.59 -10.96
CA GLU A 132 -2.75 31.71 -11.79
C GLU A 132 -2.61 31.26 -13.26
N HIS A 133 -3.09 32.11 -14.16
CA HIS A 133 -2.91 31.89 -15.60
C HIS A 133 -1.44 32.03 -15.99
N LEU A 134 -0.88 30.99 -16.56
CA LEU A 134 0.44 31.00 -17.20
C LEU A 134 0.24 31.05 -18.71
N ASP A 135 0.86 32.04 -19.35
CA ASP A 135 0.71 32.27 -20.78
C ASP A 135 1.43 31.21 -21.64
N ASP A 136 1.17 31.23 -22.94
CA ASP A 136 1.81 30.31 -23.87
C ASP A 136 3.34 30.51 -23.92
N ASP A 137 3.82 31.72 -23.66
CA ASP A 137 5.24 32.02 -23.57
C ASP A 137 5.93 31.26 -22.44
N PHE A 138 5.27 31.13 -21.28
CA PHE A 138 5.79 30.31 -20.18
C PHE A 138 5.99 28.87 -20.61
N PHE A 139 4.99 28.24 -21.23
CA PHE A 139 5.09 26.84 -21.66
C PHE A 139 6.03 26.63 -22.85
N ASN A 140 6.19 27.61 -23.72
CA ASN A 140 7.08 27.52 -24.88
C ASN A 140 8.55 27.82 -24.55
N LYS A 141 8.84 28.55 -23.47
CA LYS A 141 10.20 28.96 -23.09
C LYS A 141 10.78 28.16 -21.91
N ASN A 142 9.99 27.29 -21.30
CA ASN A 142 10.44 26.43 -20.20
C ASN A 142 10.41 24.95 -20.62
N PHE A 143 11.43 24.20 -20.22
CA PHE A 143 11.63 22.83 -20.63
C PHE A 143 11.81 21.92 -19.42
N LEU A 144 11.03 20.85 -19.36
CA LEU A 144 11.23 19.76 -18.43
C LEU A 144 11.99 18.64 -19.13
N GLY A 145 13.15 18.27 -18.59
CA GLY A 145 13.98 17.20 -19.15
C GLY A 145 13.34 15.82 -18.94
N PHE A 146 13.63 14.90 -19.85
CA PHE A 146 13.25 13.49 -19.73
C PHE A 146 14.49 12.59 -19.82
N ALA A 147 14.62 11.68 -18.84
CA ALA A 147 15.56 10.56 -18.89
C ALA A 147 14.80 9.32 -19.35
N TYR A 148 15.24 8.68 -20.42
CA TYR A 148 14.55 7.54 -21.01
C TYR A 148 15.36 6.26 -20.78
N ILE A 149 14.77 5.29 -20.09
CA ILE A 149 15.40 4.04 -19.70
C ILE A 149 14.83 2.90 -20.53
N VAL A 150 15.70 2.23 -21.28
CA VAL A 150 15.35 1.06 -22.07
C VAL A 150 16.00 -0.17 -21.44
N PRO A 151 15.23 -1.13 -20.92
CA PRO A 151 15.80 -2.35 -20.35
C PRO A 151 16.41 -3.22 -21.46
N SER A 152 17.47 -3.93 -21.14
CA SER A 152 18.07 -4.93 -22.04
C SER A 152 17.27 -6.23 -22.13
N THR A 153 16.34 -6.44 -21.20
CA THR A 153 15.50 -7.63 -21.12
C THR A 153 14.28 -7.52 -22.04
N THR A 154 13.81 -8.65 -22.57
CA THR A 154 12.73 -8.70 -23.57
C THR A 154 11.45 -9.32 -23.03
N THR A 155 11.52 -10.13 -21.95
CA THR A 155 10.33 -10.73 -21.35
C THR A 155 9.61 -9.74 -20.45
N GLU A 156 8.29 -9.80 -20.44
CA GLU A 156 7.44 -8.93 -19.64
C GLU A 156 7.75 -9.07 -18.14
N GLU A 157 7.98 -10.29 -17.66
CA GLU A 157 8.31 -10.58 -16.25
C GLU A 157 9.65 -9.93 -15.83
N GLU A 158 10.69 -10.04 -16.67
CA GLU A 158 11.99 -9.44 -16.37
C GLU A 158 11.95 -7.92 -16.41
N GLN A 159 11.20 -7.34 -17.37
CA GLN A 159 11.00 -5.89 -17.43
C GLN A 159 10.26 -5.38 -16.18
N GLN A 160 9.22 -6.08 -15.74
CA GLN A 160 8.45 -5.73 -14.57
C GLN A 160 9.32 -5.74 -13.30
N LYS A 161 10.13 -6.79 -13.14
CA LYS A 161 11.12 -6.88 -12.06
C LYS A 161 12.14 -5.75 -12.11
N PHE A 162 12.66 -5.46 -13.31
CA PHE A 162 13.62 -4.37 -13.54
C PHE A 162 13.03 -3.02 -13.12
N PHE A 163 11.83 -2.66 -13.63
CA PHE A 163 11.21 -1.38 -13.33
C PHE A 163 10.75 -1.25 -11.87
N SER A 164 10.25 -2.30 -11.25
CA SER A 164 9.91 -2.30 -9.82
C SER A 164 11.14 -2.06 -8.94
N THR A 165 12.26 -2.71 -9.27
CA THR A 165 13.53 -2.53 -8.55
C THR A 165 14.09 -1.12 -8.78
N LEU A 166 14.02 -0.63 -10.00
CA LEU A 166 14.50 0.71 -10.37
C LEU A 166 13.69 1.79 -9.66
N PHE A 167 12.37 1.70 -9.68
CA PHE A 167 11.46 2.61 -8.98
C PHE A 167 11.82 2.71 -7.50
N ARG A 168 12.00 1.56 -6.85
CA ARG A 168 12.40 1.52 -5.45
C ARG A 168 13.74 2.18 -5.21
N ASN A 169 14.76 1.86 -6.01
CA ASN A 169 16.11 2.40 -5.84
C ASN A 169 16.19 3.92 -6.02
N ILE A 170 15.40 4.48 -6.93
CA ILE A 170 15.32 5.92 -7.15
C ILE A 170 14.64 6.59 -5.95
N ASN A 171 13.55 6.02 -5.46
CA ASN A 171 12.75 6.63 -4.42
C ASN A 171 13.36 6.50 -3.00
N ILE A 172 14.21 5.52 -2.72
CA ILE A 172 14.95 5.42 -1.46
C ILE A 172 15.88 6.64 -1.23
N ARG A 173 16.30 7.32 -2.30
CA ARG A 173 17.22 8.47 -2.23
C ARG A 173 16.55 9.84 -2.35
N GLY A 174 15.24 9.88 -2.57
CA GLY A 174 14.45 11.11 -2.69
C GLY A 174 13.69 11.50 -1.40
N LYS A 175 12.74 12.45 -1.48
CA LYS A 175 11.73 12.63 -0.43
C LYS A 175 11.07 11.28 -0.19
N SER A 176 11.07 10.81 1.05
CA SER A 176 10.70 9.44 1.39
C SER A 176 9.31 9.12 0.86
N LEU A 177 9.23 8.08 0.05
CA LEU A 177 7.97 7.37 -0.17
C LEU A 177 7.50 6.87 1.20
N TYR A 178 6.20 6.90 1.43
CA TYR A 178 5.68 6.13 2.54
C TYR A 178 6.16 4.70 2.40
N VAL A 179 6.58 4.15 3.50
CA VAL A 179 7.21 2.83 3.59
C VAL A 179 6.39 1.75 2.87
N LEU A 180 5.06 1.84 2.94
CA LEU A 180 4.17 0.92 2.22
C LEU A 180 4.09 1.15 0.73
N GLU A 181 4.16 2.38 0.26
CA GLU A 181 4.19 2.67 -1.18
C GLU A 181 5.49 2.16 -1.80
N SER A 182 6.62 2.33 -1.08
CA SER A 182 7.89 1.74 -1.47
C SER A 182 7.81 0.22 -1.53
N ARG A 183 7.19 -0.41 -0.54
CA ARG A 183 6.97 -1.86 -0.47
C ARG A 183 6.00 -2.36 -1.54
N ALA A 184 4.95 -1.60 -1.86
CA ALA A 184 3.98 -1.98 -2.88
C ALA A 184 4.63 -2.19 -4.25
N SER A 185 5.74 -1.51 -4.57
CA SER A 185 6.50 -1.76 -5.79
C SER A 185 7.06 -3.18 -5.87
N LEU A 186 7.35 -3.81 -4.72
CA LEU A 186 7.86 -5.18 -4.65
C LEU A 186 6.81 -6.23 -4.99
N TYR A 187 5.51 -5.91 -4.86
CA TYR A 187 4.42 -6.84 -5.21
C TYR A 187 4.42 -7.17 -6.70
N PHE A 188 5.01 -6.32 -7.51
CA PHE A 188 5.14 -6.48 -8.97
C PHE A 188 6.40 -7.21 -9.40
N LEU A 189 7.27 -7.62 -8.48
CA LEU A 189 8.42 -8.47 -8.80
C LEU A 189 8.02 -9.82 -9.41
N ASN A 190 6.80 -10.27 -9.13
CA ASN A 190 6.20 -11.44 -9.74
C ASN A 190 4.69 -11.24 -9.86
N HIS A 191 4.20 -11.04 -11.08
CA HIS A 191 2.79 -10.76 -11.35
C HIS A 191 1.85 -11.84 -10.81
N GLN A 192 2.26 -13.13 -10.86
CA GLN A 192 1.45 -14.24 -10.35
C GLN A 192 1.25 -14.19 -8.83
N LEU A 193 2.09 -13.43 -8.10
CA LEU A 193 2.07 -13.31 -6.63
C LEU A 193 1.51 -11.97 -6.15
N LYS A 194 1.20 -11.04 -7.07
CA LYS A 194 0.67 -9.72 -6.71
C LYS A 194 -0.56 -9.80 -5.80
N GLU A 195 -1.52 -10.64 -6.17
CA GLU A 195 -2.76 -10.80 -5.41
C GLU A 195 -2.55 -11.44 -4.03
N TRP A 196 -1.48 -12.22 -3.85
CA TRP A 196 -1.07 -12.71 -2.54
C TRP A 196 -0.59 -11.58 -1.62
N PHE A 197 0.10 -10.59 -2.15
CA PHE A 197 0.59 -9.47 -1.36
C PHE A 197 -0.47 -8.41 -1.11
N ASP A 198 -1.42 -8.23 -2.04
CA ASP A 198 -2.47 -7.18 -1.99
C ASP A 198 -3.84 -7.76 -2.37
N PRO A 199 -4.44 -8.61 -1.52
CA PRO A 199 -5.77 -9.16 -1.76
C PRO A 199 -6.86 -8.09 -1.78
N GLY A 200 -7.85 -8.25 -2.67
CA GLY A 200 -8.92 -7.27 -2.85
C GLY A 200 -9.69 -6.93 -1.57
N PHE A 201 -9.99 -7.92 -0.73
CA PHE A 201 -10.74 -7.71 0.52
C PHE A 201 -10.02 -6.80 1.53
N CYS A 202 -8.69 -6.73 1.49
CA CYS A 202 -7.92 -5.89 2.42
C CYS A 202 -8.18 -4.39 2.21
N LYS A 203 -8.53 -3.97 0.99
CA LYS A 203 -8.85 -2.57 0.67
C LYS A 203 -10.15 -2.08 1.32
N GLU A 204 -11.04 -3.00 1.63
CA GLU A 204 -12.32 -2.70 2.27
C GLU A 204 -12.24 -2.72 3.80
N ILE A 205 -11.19 -3.34 4.36
CA ILE A 205 -11.00 -3.51 5.80
C ILE A 205 -10.04 -2.46 6.30
N SER A 206 -10.45 -1.73 7.34
CA SER A 206 -9.64 -0.65 7.92
C SER A 206 -9.70 -0.64 9.45
N SER A 207 -8.68 -0.09 10.08
CA SER A 207 -8.67 0.23 11.49
C SER A 207 -8.47 1.73 11.71
N SER A 208 -9.00 2.26 12.83
CA SER A 208 -8.66 3.60 13.28
C SER A 208 -7.26 3.58 13.88
N VAL A 209 -6.43 4.54 13.55
CA VAL A 209 -5.15 4.80 14.21
C VAL A 209 -5.43 5.61 15.50
N VAL A 210 -4.46 5.73 16.39
CA VAL A 210 -4.57 6.40 17.71
C VAL A 210 -5.18 7.80 17.61
N ASP A 211 -4.93 8.52 16.52
CA ASP A 211 -5.70 9.70 16.14
C ASP A 211 -6.97 9.28 15.40
N LYS A 212 -8.13 9.54 16.02
CA LYS A 212 -9.47 9.12 15.54
C LYS A 212 -9.84 9.62 14.14
N SER A 213 -9.07 10.53 13.55
CA SER A 213 -9.26 11.08 12.21
C SER A 213 -8.69 10.20 11.10
N ARG A 214 -7.80 9.25 11.42
CA ARG A 214 -7.06 8.44 10.43
C ARG A 214 -7.54 7.00 10.38
N LYS A 215 -7.65 6.46 9.18
CA LYS A 215 -7.97 5.06 8.90
C LYS A 215 -6.82 4.44 8.13
N SER A 216 -6.44 3.21 8.49
CA SER A 216 -5.45 2.43 7.77
C SER A 216 -6.10 1.17 7.22
N SER A 217 -5.93 0.88 5.94
CA SER A 217 -6.37 -0.39 5.35
C SER A 217 -5.56 -1.55 5.91
N MET A 218 -6.11 -2.76 5.78
CA MET A 218 -5.47 -3.97 6.26
C MET A 218 -4.23 -4.30 5.43
N ASP A 219 -3.06 -4.31 6.06
CA ASP A 219 -1.79 -4.72 5.45
C ASP A 219 -1.64 -6.25 5.45
N PHE A 220 -2.02 -6.92 4.36
CA PHE A 220 -1.95 -8.38 4.28
C PHE A 220 -0.54 -8.94 4.38
N VAL A 221 0.47 -8.24 3.84
CA VAL A 221 1.87 -8.68 3.93
C VAL A 221 2.33 -8.78 5.38
N ARG A 222 1.90 -7.86 6.24
CA ARG A 222 2.16 -7.93 7.67
C ARG A 222 1.64 -9.23 8.26
N TYR A 223 0.39 -9.59 7.99
CA TYR A 223 -0.21 -10.86 8.46
C TYR A 223 0.51 -12.07 7.88
N ALA A 224 0.70 -12.09 6.58
CA ALA A 224 1.32 -13.20 5.88
C ALA A 224 2.76 -13.47 6.34
N ALA A 225 3.57 -12.42 6.54
CA ALA A 225 4.94 -12.55 7.02
C ALA A 225 5.00 -13.12 8.44
N LEU A 226 4.21 -12.55 9.36
CA LEU A 226 4.19 -12.99 10.76
C LEU A 226 3.69 -14.43 10.89
N LEU A 227 2.64 -14.78 10.17
CA LEU A 227 2.07 -16.13 10.18
C LEU A 227 2.94 -17.16 9.44
N SER A 228 3.67 -16.76 8.41
CA SER A 228 4.67 -17.63 7.74
C SER A 228 5.79 -18.02 8.72
N GLN A 229 6.29 -17.05 9.50
CA GLN A 229 7.29 -17.36 10.53
C GLN A 229 6.69 -18.18 11.66
N TYR A 230 5.45 -17.88 12.11
CA TYR A 230 4.73 -18.67 13.09
C TYR A 230 4.61 -20.13 12.63
N LYS A 231 4.15 -20.36 11.40
CA LYS A 231 4.04 -21.71 10.80
C LYS A 231 5.38 -22.44 10.79
N LYS A 232 6.47 -21.75 10.44
CA LYS A 232 7.80 -22.35 10.40
C LYS A 232 8.35 -22.69 11.78
N LYS A 233 8.09 -21.85 12.78
CA LYS A 233 8.62 -22.00 14.15
C LYS A 233 7.73 -22.86 15.07
N GLY A 234 6.44 -23.00 14.74
CA GLY A 234 5.45 -23.68 15.56
C GLY A 234 5.07 -22.91 16.83
N SER A 235 5.51 -21.67 16.99
CA SER A 235 5.15 -20.82 18.14
C SER A 235 5.35 -19.32 17.83
N GLU A 236 4.73 -18.47 18.64
CA GLU A 236 4.89 -17.00 18.57
C GLU A 236 6.28 -16.52 19.03
N ARG A 237 7.03 -17.37 19.76
CA ARG A 237 8.35 -17.02 20.29
C ARG A 237 9.33 -16.76 19.15
N GLY A 238 9.99 -15.62 19.21
CA GLY A 238 10.98 -15.24 18.21
C GLY A 238 10.43 -14.64 16.93
N ILE A 239 9.09 -14.50 16.75
CA ILE A 239 8.53 -13.76 15.62
C ILE A 239 9.07 -12.33 15.62
N GLY A 240 9.63 -11.88 14.47
CA GLY A 240 10.21 -10.56 14.32
C GLY A 240 11.46 -10.31 15.17
N TYR A 241 12.07 -11.33 15.78
CA TYR A 241 13.30 -11.15 16.57
C TYR A 241 14.42 -10.57 15.70
N GLY A 242 15.05 -9.51 16.22
CA GLY A 242 16.08 -8.76 15.48
C GLY A 242 15.54 -7.68 14.55
N TYR A 243 14.19 -7.53 14.44
CA TYR A 243 13.54 -6.56 13.56
C TYR A 243 12.64 -5.56 14.31
N ALA A 244 12.71 -5.46 15.64
CA ALA A 244 11.82 -4.61 16.43
C ALA A 244 11.74 -3.15 15.96
N SER A 245 12.87 -2.57 15.55
CA SER A 245 12.99 -1.21 14.98
C SER A 245 13.05 -1.21 13.44
N LYS A 246 12.82 -2.33 12.77
CA LYS A 246 13.00 -2.50 11.32
C LYS A 246 11.96 -3.46 10.76
N MET A 247 10.71 -3.36 11.22
CA MET A 247 9.66 -4.29 10.80
C MET A 247 9.41 -4.23 9.28
N GLU A 248 9.64 -3.10 8.66
CA GLU A 248 9.53 -2.99 7.22
C GLU A 248 10.56 -3.87 6.48
N SER A 249 11.81 -3.86 6.93
CA SER A 249 12.83 -4.77 6.37
C SER A 249 12.46 -6.25 6.57
N TYR A 250 11.72 -6.58 7.63
CA TYR A 250 11.20 -7.92 7.86
C TYR A 250 10.12 -8.29 6.81
N TYR A 251 9.19 -7.37 6.54
CA TYR A 251 8.15 -7.57 5.52
C TYR A 251 8.73 -7.66 4.10
N GLU A 252 9.70 -6.82 3.79
CA GLU A 252 10.43 -6.90 2.52
C GLU A 252 11.18 -8.22 2.36
N THR A 253 11.84 -8.69 3.44
CA THR A 253 12.52 -10.00 3.44
C THR A 253 11.53 -11.13 3.17
N TYR A 254 10.31 -11.04 3.71
CA TYR A 254 9.24 -11.97 3.40
C TYR A 254 8.87 -11.96 1.91
N ILE A 255 8.64 -10.77 1.33
CA ILE A 255 8.31 -10.64 -0.09
C ILE A 255 9.39 -11.28 -0.97
N TYR A 256 10.67 -10.98 -0.72
CA TYR A 256 11.77 -11.59 -1.46
C TYR A 256 11.85 -13.10 -1.28
N SER A 257 11.55 -13.61 -0.09
CA SER A 257 11.49 -15.06 0.18
C SER A 257 10.39 -15.73 -0.65
N VAL A 258 9.20 -15.12 -0.74
CA VAL A 258 8.05 -15.61 -1.51
C VAL A 258 8.32 -15.54 -3.01
N VAL A 259 8.80 -14.39 -3.51
CA VAL A 259 9.11 -14.19 -4.94
C VAL A 259 10.19 -15.18 -5.42
N GLY A 260 11.25 -15.33 -4.62
CA GLY A 260 12.36 -16.24 -4.95
C GLY A 260 12.12 -17.70 -4.57
N ASP A 261 11.00 -18.02 -3.94
CA ASP A 261 10.66 -19.32 -3.37
C ASP A 261 11.81 -19.93 -2.55
N LYS A 262 12.40 -19.11 -1.67
CA LYS A 262 13.60 -19.48 -0.91
C LYS A 262 13.26 -19.89 0.51
N ASP A 263 13.87 -20.97 0.96
CA ASP A 263 13.93 -21.31 2.38
C ASP A 263 15.00 -20.46 3.07
N SER A 264 14.67 -19.83 4.20
CA SER A 264 15.56 -18.99 4.99
C SER A 264 15.46 -19.38 6.46
N GLN A 265 16.27 -18.79 7.32
CA GLN A 265 16.14 -19.02 8.77
C GLN A 265 14.80 -18.51 9.33
N ILE A 266 14.19 -17.53 8.66
CA ILE A 266 12.96 -16.87 9.11
C ILE A 266 11.72 -17.47 8.45
N PHE A 267 11.75 -17.61 7.12
CA PHE A 267 10.59 -18.00 6.31
C PHE A 267 10.85 -19.33 5.59
N GLY A 268 9.82 -20.19 5.52
CA GLY A 268 9.84 -21.37 4.69
C GLY A 268 9.55 -21.05 3.21
N ARG A 269 9.80 -22.00 2.32
CA ARG A 269 9.43 -21.85 0.90
C ARG A 269 7.94 -21.65 0.76
N PHE A 270 7.55 -20.73 -0.12
CA PHE A 270 6.15 -20.44 -0.40
C PHE A 270 5.44 -21.68 -0.99
N THR A 271 6.12 -22.39 -1.88
CA THR A 271 5.58 -23.61 -2.51
C THR A 271 5.38 -24.78 -1.54
N ASN A 272 6.02 -24.80 -0.37
CA ASN A 272 5.71 -25.77 0.68
C ASN A 272 4.32 -25.57 1.28
N ILE A 273 3.84 -24.31 1.29
CA ILE A 273 2.49 -23.98 1.78
C ILE A 273 1.50 -24.03 0.62
N PHE A 274 1.88 -23.51 -0.54
CA PHE A 274 1.04 -23.41 -1.73
C PHE A 274 1.73 -24.08 -2.94
N PRO A 275 1.61 -25.41 -3.09
CA PRO A 275 2.14 -26.11 -4.26
C PRO A 275 1.63 -25.46 -5.56
N ASN A 276 2.50 -25.33 -6.54
CA ASN A 276 2.22 -24.63 -7.81
C ASN A 276 1.79 -23.17 -7.65
N LYS A 277 2.05 -22.56 -6.48
CA LYS A 277 1.59 -21.20 -6.11
C LYS A 277 0.06 -21.07 -6.13
N ASP A 278 -0.67 -22.14 -5.87
CA ASP A 278 -2.14 -22.17 -5.85
C ASP A 278 -2.67 -21.65 -4.50
N TYR A 279 -2.62 -20.36 -4.29
CA TYR A 279 -3.05 -19.66 -3.08
C TYR A 279 -4.42 -18.99 -3.22
N LYS A 280 -4.87 -18.70 -4.45
CA LYS A 280 -6.11 -17.93 -4.72
C LYS A 280 -7.37 -18.53 -4.09
N PRO A 281 -7.60 -19.84 -4.12
CA PRO A 281 -8.77 -20.44 -3.46
C PRO A 281 -8.85 -20.11 -1.97
N TYR A 282 -7.70 -20.00 -1.30
CA TYR A 282 -7.65 -19.69 0.13
C TYR A 282 -7.95 -18.21 0.41
N LEU A 283 -7.48 -17.28 -0.45
CA LEU A 283 -7.85 -15.86 -0.35
C LEU A 283 -9.35 -15.67 -0.58
N ASN A 284 -9.92 -16.31 -1.59
CA ASN A 284 -11.35 -16.27 -1.87
C ASN A 284 -12.16 -16.84 -0.69
N ASN A 285 -11.67 -17.92 -0.07
CA ASN A 285 -12.33 -18.50 1.10
C ASN A 285 -12.28 -17.54 2.31
N ILE A 286 -11.17 -16.84 2.53
CA ILE A 286 -11.08 -15.82 3.59
C ILE A 286 -12.11 -14.72 3.34
N ASP A 287 -12.22 -14.19 2.12
CA ASP A 287 -13.18 -13.13 1.77
C ASP A 287 -14.63 -13.59 1.96
N THR A 288 -14.94 -14.82 1.54
CA THR A 288 -16.25 -15.44 1.79
C THR A 288 -16.55 -15.54 3.28
N LEU A 289 -15.60 -16.06 4.07
CA LEU A 289 -15.77 -16.21 5.52
C LEU A 289 -15.93 -14.88 6.25
N ILE A 290 -15.24 -13.82 5.83
CA ILE A 290 -15.43 -12.46 6.38
C ILE A 290 -16.90 -12.04 6.26
N THR A 291 -17.51 -12.34 5.12
CA THR A 291 -18.93 -12.03 4.86
C THR A 291 -19.87 -12.95 5.65
N GLU A 292 -19.65 -14.27 5.65
CA GLU A 292 -20.47 -15.25 6.35
C GLU A 292 -20.45 -15.09 7.88
N LEU A 293 -19.29 -14.74 8.44
CA LEU A 293 -19.10 -14.45 9.85
C LEU A 293 -19.66 -13.07 10.24
N GLY A 294 -20.04 -12.23 9.26
CA GLY A 294 -20.58 -10.91 9.49
C GLY A 294 -19.55 -9.91 10.07
N TYR A 295 -18.27 -10.11 9.76
CA TYR A 295 -17.24 -9.25 10.30
C TYR A 295 -17.36 -7.81 9.76
N LYS A 296 -17.13 -6.86 10.66
CA LYS A 296 -17.11 -5.44 10.34
C LYS A 296 -15.96 -5.13 9.37
N ARG A 297 -16.16 -4.19 8.48
CA ARG A 297 -15.10 -3.68 7.60
C ARG A 297 -14.29 -2.55 8.25
N ARG A 298 -14.75 -2.01 9.39
CA ARG A 298 -14.08 -0.93 10.14
C ARG A 298 -13.90 -1.34 11.59
N PHE A 299 -12.64 -1.36 12.03
CA PHE A 299 -12.25 -1.71 13.39
C PHE A 299 -11.79 -0.46 14.14
N GLN A 300 -11.92 -0.48 15.47
CA GLN A 300 -11.57 0.66 16.32
C GLN A 300 -10.06 0.79 16.54
N SER A 301 -9.32 -0.29 16.39
CA SER A 301 -7.86 -0.31 16.58
C SER A 301 -7.22 -1.49 15.87
N ILE A 302 -5.89 -1.44 15.70
CA ILE A 302 -5.10 -2.56 15.22
C ILE A 302 -5.20 -3.80 16.14
N ILE A 303 -5.44 -3.62 17.43
CA ILE A 303 -5.64 -4.74 18.37
C ILE A 303 -6.88 -5.53 17.97
N ASP A 304 -7.98 -4.84 17.69
CA ASP A 304 -9.23 -5.47 17.28
C ASP A 304 -9.01 -6.22 15.96
N LEU A 305 -8.41 -5.55 14.99
CA LEU A 305 -8.13 -6.13 13.68
C LEU A 305 -7.28 -7.40 13.80
N ASP A 306 -6.21 -7.37 14.59
CA ASP A 306 -5.30 -8.50 14.78
C ASP A 306 -6.00 -9.71 15.42
N ILE A 307 -6.83 -9.50 16.42
CA ILE A 307 -7.57 -10.58 17.10
C ILE A 307 -8.57 -11.24 16.15
N TYR A 308 -9.20 -10.47 15.25
CA TYR A 308 -10.12 -11.03 14.27
C TYR A 308 -9.40 -11.77 13.13
N PHE A 309 -8.20 -11.34 12.70
CA PHE A 309 -7.64 -11.81 11.43
C PHE A 309 -6.45 -12.76 11.54
N PHE A 310 -5.63 -12.73 12.59
CA PHE A 310 -4.49 -13.65 12.68
C PHE A 310 -4.91 -15.12 12.64
N GLY A 311 -5.86 -15.53 13.49
CA GLY A 311 -6.33 -16.91 13.53
C GLY A 311 -7.09 -17.31 12.25
N LEU A 312 -7.95 -16.41 11.73
CA LEU A 312 -8.67 -16.64 10.48
C LEU A 312 -7.71 -16.93 9.32
N ILE A 313 -6.76 -16.04 9.07
CA ILE A 313 -5.79 -16.19 7.99
C ILE A 313 -4.91 -17.43 8.22
N TYR A 314 -4.48 -17.66 9.46
CA TYR A 314 -3.63 -18.81 9.78
C TYR A 314 -4.31 -20.14 9.44
N PHE A 315 -5.53 -20.37 9.92
CA PHE A 315 -6.19 -21.65 9.70
C PHE A 315 -6.64 -21.82 8.26
N ILE A 316 -7.13 -20.80 7.59
CA ILE A 316 -7.58 -20.92 6.21
C ILE A 316 -6.42 -21.00 5.22
N ALA A 317 -5.45 -20.09 5.28
CA ALA A 317 -4.38 -20.04 4.30
C ALA A 317 -3.20 -20.96 4.62
N PHE A 318 -2.74 -21.02 5.88
CA PHE A 318 -1.54 -21.74 6.24
C PHE A 318 -1.79 -23.17 6.71
N GLU A 319 -2.90 -23.45 7.41
CA GLU A 319 -3.27 -24.79 7.88
C GLU A 319 -4.27 -25.50 6.95
N LYS A 320 -4.88 -24.76 6.00
CA LYS A 320 -5.87 -25.30 5.03
C LYS A 320 -7.04 -25.99 5.73
N ARG A 321 -7.47 -25.43 6.85
CA ARG A 321 -8.59 -25.91 7.65
C ARG A 321 -9.84 -25.10 7.35
N THR A 322 -10.99 -25.63 7.67
CA THR A 322 -12.29 -24.98 7.55
C THR A 322 -12.83 -24.59 8.92
N LEU A 323 -13.66 -23.54 8.96
CA LEU A 323 -14.33 -23.08 10.19
C LEU A 323 -15.78 -23.60 10.24
N ASP A 324 -16.24 -23.90 11.43
CA ASP A 324 -17.64 -24.20 11.72
C ASP A 324 -18.40 -22.87 11.90
N THR A 325 -18.95 -22.36 10.79
CA THR A 325 -19.70 -21.09 10.75
C THR A 325 -21.02 -21.15 11.50
N SER A 326 -21.52 -22.35 11.84
CA SER A 326 -22.72 -22.49 12.67
C SER A 326 -22.53 -21.95 14.10
N ARG A 327 -21.29 -21.79 14.53
CA ARG A 327 -20.90 -21.30 15.84
C ARG A 327 -20.38 -19.85 15.83
N LYS A 328 -20.72 -19.08 14.79
CA LYS A 328 -20.16 -17.72 14.58
C LYS A 328 -20.44 -16.76 15.73
N GLU A 329 -21.62 -16.83 16.37
CA GLU A 329 -21.95 -15.96 17.50
C GLU A 329 -21.04 -16.23 18.71
N ALA A 330 -20.76 -17.50 19.00
CA ALA A 330 -19.86 -17.89 20.08
C ALA A 330 -18.41 -17.48 19.77
N LEU A 331 -17.95 -17.64 18.53
CA LEU A 331 -16.64 -17.17 18.07
C LEU A 331 -16.53 -15.65 18.24
N GLU A 332 -17.52 -14.89 17.79
CA GLU A 332 -17.50 -13.43 17.89
C GLU A 332 -17.46 -12.95 19.34
N GLU A 333 -18.21 -13.60 20.25
CA GLU A 333 -18.15 -13.26 21.67
C GLU A 333 -16.80 -13.57 22.32
N GLU A 334 -16.14 -14.69 21.97
CA GLU A 334 -14.79 -14.96 22.45
C GLU A 334 -13.77 -13.94 21.92
N LEU A 335 -13.86 -13.54 20.64
CA LEU A 335 -13.00 -12.51 20.07
C LEU A 335 -13.19 -11.15 20.77
N LYS A 336 -14.44 -10.74 20.98
CA LYS A 336 -14.77 -9.51 21.72
C LYS A 336 -14.29 -9.56 23.18
N SER A 337 -14.42 -10.72 23.84
CA SER A 337 -13.91 -10.90 25.20
C SER A 337 -12.40 -10.74 25.26
N ALA A 338 -11.67 -11.39 24.35
CA ALA A 338 -10.22 -11.28 24.28
C ALA A 338 -9.76 -9.82 24.04
N ILE A 339 -10.46 -9.07 23.19
CA ILE A 339 -10.18 -7.65 22.96
C ILE A 339 -10.41 -6.83 24.23
N ARG A 340 -11.53 -7.06 24.94
CA ARG A 340 -11.79 -6.38 26.22
C ARG A 340 -10.71 -6.66 27.26
N ASP A 341 -10.30 -7.93 27.38
CA ASP A 341 -9.26 -8.35 28.31
C ASP A 341 -7.91 -7.70 28.00
N ILE A 342 -7.49 -7.71 26.73
CA ILE A 342 -6.23 -7.08 26.30
C ILE A 342 -6.26 -5.57 26.56
N LYS A 343 -7.34 -4.89 26.21
CA LYS A 343 -7.47 -3.43 26.39
C LYS A 343 -7.67 -3.03 27.86
N GLY A 344 -8.32 -3.86 28.65
CA GLY A 344 -8.63 -3.59 30.07
C GLY A 344 -7.48 -3.89 31.02
N ASN A 345 -6.72 -4.96 30.77
CA ASN A 345 -5.70 -5.44 31.71
C ASN A 345 -4.31 -4.84 31.47
N ASN A 346 -4.06 -4.22 30.33
CA ASN A 346 -2.72 -3.72 30.01
C ASN A 346 -2.77 -2.40 29.22
N SER A 347 -2.70 -1.29 29.95
CA SER A 347 -2.68 0.06 29.33
C SER A 347 -1.47 0.28 28.38
N LEU A 348 -0.35 -0.41 28.62
CA LEU A 348 0.83 -0.33 27.76
C LEU A 348 0.60 -1.03 26.42
N HIS A 349 -0.20 -2.11 26.41
CA HIS A 349 -0.58 -2.79 25.17
C HIS A 349 -1.37 -1.85 24.24
N THR A 350 -2.26 -1.05 24.82
CA THR A 350 -3.04 -0.06 24.06
C THR A 350 -2.21 1.13 23.59
N LYS A 351 -1.24 1.57 24.42
CA LYS A 351 -0.37 2.70 24.09
C LYS A 351 0.72 2.37 23.07
N SER A 352 1.19 1.12 23.05
CA SER A 352 2.29 0.66 22.19
C SER A 352 1.95 -0.67 21.52
N PRO A 353 0.89 -0.73 20.70
CA PRO A 353 0.41 -1.98 20.11
C PRO A 353 1.41 -2.61 19.14
N ALA A 354 2.35 -1.84 18.59
CA ALA A 354 3.42 -2.30 17.72
C ALA A 354 4.51 -3.10 18.44
N CYS A 355 4.64 -2.95 19.75
CA CYS A 355 5.64 -3.70 20.51
C CYS A 355 5.53 -5.21 20.22
N LEU A 356 6.63 -5.84 19.81
CA LEU A 356 6.67 -7.26 19.42
C LEU A 356 6.12 -8.20 20.49
N LYS A 357 6.28 -7.86 21.77
CA LYS A 357 5.68 -8.63 22.88
C LYS A 357 4.17 -8.70 22.74
N TYR A 358 3.54 -7.57 22.52
CA TYR A 358 2.09 -7.46 22.42
C TYR A 358 1.56 -8.00 21.09
N LEU A 359 2.31 -7.82 20.02
CA LEU A 359 1.98 -8.41 18.72
C LEU A 359 1.97 -9.94 18.80
N ARG A 360 2.97 -10.56 19.42
CA ARG A 360 3.06 -12.01 19.64
C ARG A 360 1.88 -12.53 20.47
N GLU A 361 1.51 -11.79 21.52
CA GLU A 361 0.35 -12.11 22.37
C GLU A 361 -0.95 -12.13 21.55
N ARG A 362 -1.17 -11.14 20.67
CA ARG A 362 -2.35 -11.12 19.79
C ARG A 362 -2.36 -12.27 18.78
N ILE A 363 -1.21 -12.61 18.20
CA ILE A 363 -1.09 -13.77 17.29
C ILE A 363 -1.50 -15.05 18.01
N SER A 364 -0.89 -15.33 19.16
CA SER A 364 -1.17 -16.53 19.94
C SER A 364 -2.65 -16.58 20.35
N LYS A 365 -3.16 -15.48 20.89
CA LYS A 365 -4.54 -15.40 21.39
C LYS A 365 -5.57 -15.61 20.28
N SER A 366 -5.36 -14.98 19.13
CA SER A 366 -6.25 -15.15 17.98
C SER A 366 -6.26 -16.60 17.49
N ILE A 367 -5.07 -17.21 17.35
CA ILE A 367 -4.95 -18.62 16.92
C ILE A 367 -5.62 -19.57 17.92
N GLU A 368 -5.40 -19.39 19.23
CA GLU A 368 -6.03 -20.20 20.28
C GLU A 368 -7.56 -20.16 20.22
N ILE A 369 -8.14 -18.97 19.96
CA ILE A 369 -9.59 -18.84 19.83
C ILE A 369 -10.08 -19.60 18.61
N TYR A 370 -9.56 -19.31 17.43
CA TYR A 370 -10.03 -19.94 16.19
C TYR A 370 -9.86 -21.45 16.17
N GLN A 371 -8.86 -22.00 16.86
CA GLN A 371 -8.63 -23.45 16.97
C GLN A 371 -9.85 -24.20 17.53
N LYS A 372 -10.63 -23.58 18.41
CA LYS A 372 -11.83 -24.18 19.03
C LYS A 372 -13.04 -24.26 18.08
N TYR A 373 -12.97 -23.49 16.98
CA TYR A 373 -14.06 -23.34 16.01
C TYR A 373 -13.76 -23.93 14.66
N LEU A 374 -12.73 -24.77 14.58
CA LEU A 374 -12.44 -25.53 13.36
C LEU A 374 -13.48 -26.62 13.16
N SER A 375 -13.90 -26.84 11.92
CA SER A 375 -14.72 -27.99 11.56
C SER A 375 -13.97 -29.29 11.89
N ARG A 376 -14.71 -30.29 12.35
CA ARG A 376 -14.16 -31.64 12.52
C ARG A 376 -13.68 -32.15 11.17
N PRO A 377 -12.56 -32.89 11.13
CA PRO A 377 -12.05 -33.48 9.90
C PRO A 377 -13.04 -34.45 9.26
#